data_c3fc1dfc821259bdc96871a062747022
#
_entry.id   c3fc1dfc821259bdc96871a062747022
#
_cell.length_a   1.000
_cell.length_b   1.000
_cell.length_c   1.000
_cell.angle_alpha   90.00
_cell.angle_beta   90.00
_cell.angle_gamma   90.00
#
_symmetry.space_group_name_H-M   'P 1'
#
loop_
_entity.id
_entity.type
_entity.pdbx_description
1 polymer ?
#
loop_
_entity_poly.entity_id
_entity_poly.type
_entity_poly.pdbx_seq_one_letter_code
_entity_poly.pdbx_strand_id
1 'polypeptide(L)'
;SRANLFGADLRDADLRGARLTQADLRGATLRGANLSGADLSGADLREGCIAMQTRADGFRVLAPEAREGNLEYAVAEGADLTDIMTAVDCRDASLTGAVLVGARLANARLDGADLSGAQLDGADLSGASLRGAIVAGANLAAAGLDGADLSDLLKAPATVFYVDDQPLHDLIADHEAFCDSEGRQGVAARLAGADFRSLRHLRSRRLSGLPAPGAIFFGMDLRGVQLQGADLSDCDLRKTDLRGADLRGARLTGANLIRADLREAKLGPLAIGEGRLLRTDLNRANLRYADLSGANASRARFLEADLSGAKLAGTDLRGAELIL
;
A
#
# COMPACT_ATOMS: atom_id res chain seq x y z
N SER A 1 -4.05 5.87 29.51
CA SER A 1 -2.89 6.61 30.06
C SER A 1 -2.86 8.00 29.45
N ARG A 2 -2.43 9.00 30.17
CA ARG A 2 -2.24 10.37 29.66
C ARG A 2 -0.74 10.59 29.40
N ALA A 3 -0.14 9.76 28.57
CA ALA A 3 1.29 9.88 28.26
C ALA A 3 1.55 11.20 27.52
N ASN A 4 2.64 11.86 27.86
CA ASN A 4 3.13 13.02 27.12
C ASN A 4 4.21 12.54 26.14
N LEU A 5 3.87 12.48 24.86
CA LEU A 5 4.72 12.11 23.74
C LEU A 5 4.82 13.25 22.72
N PHE A 6 4.64 14.50 23.19
CA PHE A 6 4.70 15.68 22.36
C PHE A 6 6.00 15.75 21.57
N GLY A 7 5.90 15.86 20.23
CA GLY A 7 7.03 15.93 19.32
C GLY A 7 7.90 14.67 19.26
N ALA A 8 7.44 13.56 19.81
CA ALA A 8 8.22 12.31 19.84
C ALA A 8 8.48 11.76 18.44
N ASP A 9 9.67 11.25 18.21
CA ASP A 9 10.01 10.47 17.03
C ASP A 9 9.79 8.98 17.32
N LEU A 10 8.71 8.43 16.78
CA LEU A 10 8.27 7.05 16.94
C LEU A 10 8.25 6.32 15.59
N ARG A 11 9.06 6.79 14.63
CA ARG A 11 9.15 6.16 13.31
C ARG A 11 9.56 4.69 13.44
N ASP A 12 8.85 3.83 12.70
CA ASP A 12 9.07 2.39 12.63
C ASP A 12 9.01 1.66 13.99
N ALA A 13 8.48 2.32 15.04
CA ALA A 13 8.37 1.75 16.38
C ALA A 13 7.37 0.60 16.43
N ASP A 14 7.64 -0.41 17.25
CA ASP A 14 6.68 -1.46 17.60
C ASP A 14 5.85 -1.01 18.82
N LEU A 15 4.62 -0.59 18.57
CA LEU A 15 3.64 -0.10 19.54
C LEU A 15 2.41 -1.00 19.61
N ARG A 16 2.52 -2.28 19.20
CA ARG A 16 1.40 -3.23 19.19
C ARG A 16 0.79 -3.37 20.58
N GLY A 17 -0.55 -3.24 20.66
CA GLY A 17 -1.29 -3.31 21.90
C GLY A 17 -0.98 -2.22 22.92
N ALA A 18 -0.26 -1.15 22.54
CA ALA A 18 0.10 -0.05 23.42
C ALA A 18 -1.17 0.67 23.92
N ARG A 19 -1.14 1.12 25.20
CA ARG A 19 -2.20 1.94 25.78
C ARG A 19 -1.80 3.41 25.71
N LEU A 20 -2.31 4.12 24.72
CA LEU A 20 -2.06 5.54 24.45
C LEU A 20 -3.31 6.40 24.64
N THR A 21 -4.31 5.89 25.37
CA THR A 21 -5.57 6.58 25.66
C THR A 21 -5.32 7.99 26.16
N GLN A 22 -5.90 9.00 25.51
CA GLN A 22 -5.75 10.42 25.83
C GLN A 22 -4.28 10.89 25.87
N ALA A 23 -3.39 10.25 25.14
CA ALA A 23 -2.01 10.69 25.05
C ALA A 23 -1.88 12.02 24.28
N ASP A 24 -0.94 12.85 24.71
CA ASP A 24 -0.51 14.01 23.93
C ASP A 24 0.56 13.58 22.93
N LEU A 25 0.15 13.40 21.67
CA LEU A 25 0.98 12.99 20.53
C LEU A 25 1.13 14.16 19.54
N ARG A 26 0.83 15.40 19.95
CA ARG A 26 0.93 16.57 19.05
C ARG A 26 2.32 16.72 18.50
N GLY A 27 2.42 16.83 17.17
CA GLY A 27 3.69 16.92 16.46
C GLY A 27 4.54 15.64 16.50
N ALA A 28 4.03 14.53 17.05
CA ALA A 28 4.72 13.25 17.01
C ALA A 28 4.69 12.66 15.60
N THR A 29 5.76 11.93 15.22
CA THR A 29 5.79 11.14 13.98
C THR A 29 5.75 9.65 14.30
N LEU A 30 4.72 8.98 13.78
CA LEU A 30 4.47 7.54 13.90
C LEU A 30 4.64 6.85 12.54
N ARG A 31 5.34 7.51 11.61
CA ARG A 31 5.53 7.00 10.25
C ARG A 31 6.12 5.59 10.29
N GLY A 32 5.44 4.64 9.63
CA GLY A 32 5.86 3.23 9.60
C GLY A 32 5.67 2.47 10.92
N ALA A 33 5.22 3.12 12.01
CA ALA A 33 5.02 2.45 13.29
C ALA A 33 3.96 1.34 13.21
N ASN A 34 4.12 0.30 14.02
CA ASN A 34 3.13 -0.75 14.16
C ASN A 34 2.29 -0.52 15.43
N LEU A 35 1.08 -0.09 15.24
CA LEU A 35 0.08 0.22 16.28
C LEU A 35 -1.06 -0.85 16.33
N SER A 36 -0.86 -2.02 15.72
CA SER A 36 -1.92 -3.04 15.63
C SER A 36 -2.49 -3.37 17.01
N GLY A 37 -3.82 -3.24 17.15
CA GLY A 37 -4.53 -3.42 18.41
C GLY A 37 -4.19 -2.42 19.52
N ALA A 38 -3.52 -1.29 19.21
CA ALA A 38 -3.27 -0.25 20.18
C ALA A 38 -4.55 0.55 20.49
N ASP A 39 -4.64 1.06 21.71
CA ASP A 39 -5.71 1.95 22.17
C ASP A 39 -5.19 3.40 22.19
N LEU A 40 -5.59 4.19 21.19
CA LEU A 40 -5.30 5.62 21.06
C LEU A 40 -6.56 6.46 21.30
N SER A 41 -7.60 5.89 21.92
CA SER A 41 -8.87 6.59 22.10
C SER A 41 -8.68 7.97 22.78
N GLY A 42 -9.22 9.02 22.16
CA GLY A 42 -9.07 10.41 22.61
C GLY A 42 -7.64 10.96 22.58
N ALA A 43 -6.70 10.30 21.91
CA ALA A 43 -5.34 10.83 21.75
C ALA A 43 -5.35 12.08 20.83
N ASP A 44 -4.45 13.00 21.13
CA ASP A 44 -4.29 14.25 20.38
C ASP A 44 -3.05 14.15 19.45
N LEU A 45 -3.28 14.03 18.14
CA LEU A 45 -2.24 13.99 17.11
C LEU A 45 -2.18 15.29 16.30
N ARG A 46 -2.78 16.36 16.76
CA ARG A 46 -2.72 17.65 16.06
C ARG A 46 -1.29 18.14 15.90
N GLU A 47 -1.14 19.17 15.08
CA GLU A 47 0.12 19.88 14.92
C GLU A 47 0.67 20.36 16.28
N GLY A 48 1.98 20.17 16.50
CA GLY A 48 2.67 20.58 17.72
C GLY A 48 3.49 21.85 17.49
N CYS A 49 3.28 22.88 18.33
CA CYS A 49 4.12 24.08 18.38
C CYS A 49 5.01 24.07 19.62
N ILE A 50 6.31 24.27 19.45
CA ILE A 50 7.25 24.47 20.58
C ILE A 50 7.44 25.95 20.79
N ALA A 51 7.06 26.48 21.97
CA ALA A 51 7.42 27.82 22.39
C ALA A 51 8.71 27.74 23.23
N MET A 52 9.77 28.42 22.81
CA MET A 52 10.98 28.57 23.62
C MET A 52 10.97 29.94 24.31
N GLN A 53 11.23 29.94 25.63
CA GLN A 53 11.42 31.17 26.38
C GLN A 53 12.83 31.71 26.10
N THR A 54 12.92 32.87 25.47
CA THR A 54 14.19 33.59 25.35
C THR A 54 14.38 34.51 26.53
N ARG A 55 15.59 34.57 27.13
CA ARG A 55 15.90 35.31 28.34
C ARG A 55 15.68 36.85 28.27
N ALA A 56 15.43 37.42 27.10
CA ALA A 56 15.40 38.86 26.91
C ALA A 56 14.00 39.46 26.62
N ASP A 57 13.10 38.79 25.88
CA ASP A 57 11.90 39.46 25.31
C ASP A 57 10.61 38.60 25.31
N GLY A 58 10.44 37.64 26.21
CA GLY A 58 9.25 36.81 26.26
C GLY A 58 9.32 35.58 25.37
N PHE A 59 8.19 34.94 25.15
CA PHE A 59 8.10 33.72 24.36
C PHE A 59 8.24 34.03 22.86
N ARG A 60 9.29 33.50 22.21
CA ARG A 60 9.27 33.34 20.77
C ARG A 60 8.73 31.97 20.46
N VAL A 61 7.63 31.95 19.72
CA VAL A 61 7.24 30.75 18.98
C VAL A 61 8.32 30.60 17.91
N LEU A 62 9.23 29.67 18.10
CA LEU A 62 9.94 29.13 16.95
C LEU A 62 8.83 28.47 16.17
N ALA A 63 8.46 29.03 14.98
CA ALA A 63 7.71 28.26 14.03
C ALA A 63 8.61 27.05 13.71
N PRO A 64 8.37 25.88 14.31
CA PRO A 64 8.96 24.68 13.79
C PRO A 64 8.31 24.48 12.42
N GLU A 65 8.95 23.76 11.58
CA GLU A 65 8.21 23.10 10.51
C GLU A 65 6.97 22.51 11.18
N ALA A 66 5.82 23.08 10.87
CA ALA A 66 4.55 22.62 11.41
C ALA A 66 4.45 21.14 11.09
N ARG A 67 4.66 20.28 12.11
CA ARG A 67 4.59 18.83 11.92
C ARG A 67 3.19 18.42 12.28
N GLU A 68 2.38 18.21 11.25
CA GLU A 68 1.12 17.49 11.36
C GLU A 68 1.41 16.11 11.98
N GLY A 69 0.49 15.61 12.81
CA GLY A 69 0.57 14.23 13.27
C GLY A 69 0.72 13.31 12.05
N ASN A 70 1.73 12.44 12.05
CA ASN A 70 2.08 11.67 10.87
C ASN A 70 1.99 10.17 11.17
N LEU A 71 0.94 9.54 10.61
CA LEU A 71 0.71 8.10 10.58
C LEU A 71 0.97 7.50 9.18
N GLU A 72 1.66 8.25 8.32
CA GLU A 72 1.97 7.79 6.96
C GLU A 72 2.66 6.42 7.01
N TYR A 73 2.15 5.46 6.25
CA TYR A 73 2.57 4.05 6.27
C TYR A 73 2.47 3.34 7.63
N ALA A 74 1.83 3.90 8.64
CA ALA A 74 1.63 3.19 9.91
C ALA A 74 0.73 1.96 9.72
N VAL A 75 0.89 0.96 10.58
CA VAL A 75 -0.01 -0.20 10.68
C VAL A 75 -0.82 -0.04 11.96
N ALA A 76 -2.11 0.22 11.85
CA ALA A 76 -3.01 0.38 12.98
C ALA A 76 -4.25 -0.53 12.84
N GLU A 77 -4.03 -1.77 12.42
CA GLU A 77 -5.08 -2.77 12.21
C GLU A 77 -5.78 -3.10 13.53
N GLY A 78 -7.10 -2.94 13.55
CA GLY A 78 -7.91 -3.14 14.76
C GLY A 78 -7.58 -2.19 15.92
N ALA A 79 -6.83 -1.10 15.67
CA ALA A 79 -6.57 -0.10 16.71
C ALA A 79 -7.82 0.68 17.08
N ASP A 80 -7.93 1.07 18.33
CA ASP A 80 -8.98 1.97 18.81
C ASP A 80 -8.51 3.42 18.66
N LEU A 81 -9.12 4.14 17.73
CA LEU A 81 -8.86 5.55 17.38
C LEU A 81 -10.11 6.40 17.63
N THR A 82 -11.01 5.94 18.51
CA THR A 82 -12.24 6.66 18.87
C THR A 82 -11.92 8.06 19.34
N ASP A 83 -12.70 9.05 18.89
CA ASP A 83 -12.56 10.48 19.24
C ASP A 83 -11.14 11.04 19.03
N ILE A 84 -10.31 10.42 18.21
CA ILE A 84 -8.98 10.97 17.91
C ILE A 84 -9.10 12.36 17.28
N MET A 85 -8.30 13.31 17.75
CA MET A 85 -8.35 14.69 17.28
C MET A 85 -7.19 14.98 16.37
N THR A 86 -7.46 15.26 15.07
CA THR A 86 -6.36 15.55 14.15
C THR A 86 -6.80 16.00 12.75
N ALA A 87 -5.99 16.88 12.13
CA ALA A 87 -5.74 16.89 10.71
C ALA A 87 -4.46 16.04 10.50
N VAL A 88 -4.58 14.76 10.16
CA VAL A 88 -3.46 13.81 10.20
C VAL A 88 -3.06 13.34 8.80
N ASP A 89 -1.77 13.09 8.61
CA ASP A 89 -1.26 12.39 7.44
C ASP A 89 -1.28 10.88 7.68
N CYS A 90 -2.25 10.20 7.08
CA CYS A 90 -2.44 8.75 7.13
C CYS A 90 -2.28 8.12 5.74
N ARG A 91 -1.53 8.76 4.84
CA ARG A 91 -1.33 8.20 3.50
C ARG A 91 -0.74 6.80 3.57
N ASP A 92 -1.30 5.90 2.78
CA ASP A 92 -0.90 4.49 2.69
C ASP A 92 -0.86 3.76 4.05
N ALA A 93 -1.50 4.31 5.09
CA ALA A 93 -1.63 3.64 6.37
C ALA A 93 -2.54 2.41 6.28
N SER A 94 -2.26 1.37 7.08
CA SER A 94 -3.16 0.23 7.25
C SER A 94 -4.05 0.46 8.47
N LEU A 95 -5.30 0.81 8.22
CA LEU A 95 -6.35 1.05 9.21
C LEU A 95 -7.46 -0.02 9.14
N THR A 96 -7.11 -1.22 8.64
CA THR A 96 -8.05 -2.33 8.50
C THR A 96 -8.70 -2.68 9.84
N GLY A 97 -10.04 -2.66 9.89
CA GLY A 97 -10.80 -2.94 11.10
C GLY A 97 -10.60 -1.95 12.25
N ALA A 98 -9.94 -0.81 12.01
CA ALA A 98 -9.75 0.21 13.04
C ALA A 98 -11.08 0.82 13.50
N VAL A 99 -11.18 1.16 14.78
CA VAL A 99 -12.33 1.85 15.34
C VAL A 99 -12.05 3.35 15.28
N LEU A 100 -12.76 4.05 14.41
CA LEU A 100 -12.65 5.50 14.16
C LEU A 100 -13.95 6.24 14.52
N VAL A 101 -14.71 5.69 15.44
CA VAL A 101 -15.99 6.25 15.90
C VAL A 101 -15.77 7.65 16.46
N GLY A 102 -16.51 8.65 15.97
CA GLY A 102 -16.39 10.05 16.41
C GLY A 102 -15.05 10.72 16.09
N ALA A 103 -14.14 10.07 15.36
CA ALA A 103 -12.83 10.62 15.04
C ALA A 103 -12.92 11.93 14.25
N ARG A 104 -12.09 12.92 14.60
CA ARG A 104 -12.04 14.24 13.95
C ARG A 104 -10.93 14.25 12.90
N LEU A 105 -11.26 13.78 11.69
CA LEU A 105 -10.35 13.63 10.57
C LEU A 105 -10.59 14.68 9.47
N ALA A 106 -11.17 15.83 9.83
CA ALA A 106 -11.35 16.92 8.89
C ALA A 106 -10.01 17.35 8.26
N ASN A 107 -9.99 17.45 6.93
CA ASN A 107 -8.80 17.72 6.12
C ASN A 107 -7.66 16.70 6.26
N ALA A 108 -7.91 15.53 6.82
CA ALA A 108 -6.91 14.46 6.89
C ALA A 108 -6.51 13.96 5.49
N ARG A 109 -5.27 13.48 5.37
CA ARG A 109 -4.74 12.88 4.16
C ARG A 109 -4.76 11.36 4.30
N LEU A 110 -5.73 10.73 3.66
CA LEU A 110 -5.96 9.28 3.69
C LEU A 110 -5.74 8.64 2.31
N ASP A 111 -5.02 9.34 1.40
CA ASP A 111 -4.75 8.83 0.07
C ASP A 111 -4.09 7.45 0.16
N GLY A 112 -4.64 6.47 -0.54
CA GLY A 112 -4.12 5.11 -0.56
C GLY A 112 -4.27 4.33 0.75
N ALA A 113 -4.81 4.90 1.82
CA ALA A 113 -5.01 4.20 3.08
C ALA A 113 -5.96 3.01 2.95
N ASP A 114 -5.73 1.96 3.74
CA ASP A 114 -6.62 0.81 3.82
C ASP A 114 -7.53 0.92 5.04
N LEU A 115 -8.76 1.30 4.78
CA LEU A 115 -9.86 1.44 5.74
C LEU A 115 -10.81 0.22 5.68
N SER A 116 -10.39 -0.91 5.13
CA SER A 116 -11.25 -2.10 5.00
C SER A 116 -11.83 -2.50 6.35
N GLY A 117 -13.16 -2.59 6.44
CA GLY A 117 -13.86 -2.94 7.66
C GLY A 117 -13.73 -1.93 8.82
N ALA A 118 -13.17 -0.75 8.60
CA ALA A 118 -13.07 0.29 9.62
C ALA A 118 -14.45 0.81 10.04
N GLN A 119 -14.61 1.12 11.32
CA GLN A 119 -15.82 1.68 11.90
C GLN A 119 -15.71 3.21 11.91
N LEU A 120 -16.53 3.89 11.12
CA LEU A 120 -16.45 5.33 10.87
C LEU A 120 -17.71 6.09 11.39
N ASP A 121 -18.50 5.47 12.26
CA ASP A 121 -19.74 6.04 12.75
C ASP A 121 -19.49 7.40 13.44
N GLY A 122 -20.10 8.44 12.92
CA GLY A 122 -19.94 9.80 13.44
C GLY A 122 -18.55 10.43 13.24
N ALA A 123 -17.65 9.80 12.50
CA ALA A 123 -16.37 10.40 12.14
C ALA A 123 -16.55 11.61 11.23
N ASP A 124 -15.78 12.68 11.46
CA ASP A 124 -15.73 13.86 10.61
C ASP A 124 -14.56 13.75 9.64
N LEU A 125 -14.87 13.50 8.38
CA LEU A 125 -13.92 13.43 7.26
C LEU A 125 -14.08 14.62 6.31
N SER A 126 -14.68 15.73 6.77
CA SER A 126 -14.92 16.93 5.94
C SER A 126 -13.61 17.43 5.34
N GLY A 127 -13.58 17.63 4.03
CA GLY A 127 -12.41 18.08 3.29
C GLY A 127 -11.24 17.07 3.25
N ALA A 128 -11.39 15.88 3.80
CA ALA A 128 -10.33 14.87 3.77
C ALA A 128 -10.07 14.36 2.34
N SER A 129 -8.82 13.98 2.05
CA SER A 129 -8.46 13.27 0.81
C SER A 129 -8.42 11.77 1.07
N LEU A 130 -9.30 11.02 0.38
CA LEU A 130 -9.33 9.55 0.41
C LEU A 130 -9.02 8.96 -0.96
N ARG A 131 -8.31 9.69 -1.81
CA ARG A 131 -8.01 9.25 -3.19
C ARG A 131 -7.32 7.88 -3.19
N GLY A 132 -7.89 6.93 -3.93
CA GLY A 132 -7.36 5.56 -4.03
C GLY A 132 -7.35 4.80 -2.70
N ALA A 133 -8.04 5.29 -1.67
CA ALA A 133 -8.19 4.54 -0.41
C ALA A 133 -9.06 3.30 -0.60
N ILE A 134 -8.81 2.28 0.22
CA ILE A 134 -9.56 1.03 0.21
C ILE A 134 -10.61 1.11 1.32
N VAL A 135 -11.90 0.98 0.95
CA VAL A 135 -13.03 1.12 1.88
C VAL A 135 -13.95 -0.12 1.85
N ALA A 136 -13.40 -1.27 1.50
CA ALA A 136 -14.15 -2.51 1.45
C ALA A 136 -14.72 -2.87 2.83
N GLY A 137 -16.04 -2.90 2.97
CA GLY A 137 -16.71 -3.19 4.24
C GLY A 137 -16.71 -2.06 5.27
N ALA A 138 -16.16 -0.88 4.96
CA ALA A 138 -16.32 0.32 5.78
C ALA A 138 -17.66 1.01 5.49
N ASN A 139 -18.32 1.53 6.53
CA ASN A 139 -19.58 2.28 6.40
C ASN A 139 -19.31 3.79 6.30
N LEU A 140 -19.00 4.27 5.11
CA LEU A 140 -18.78 5.70 4.88
C LEU A 140 -20.06 6.54 5.02
N ALA A 141 -21.26 5.94 4.88
CA ALA A 141 -22.51 6.68 4.97
C ALA A 141 -22.80 7.23 6.39
N ALA A 142 -22.13 6.69 7.39
CA ALA A 142 -22.24 7.14 8.79
C ALA A 142 -21.23 8.23 9.16
N ALA A 143 -20.34 8.63 8.23
CA ALA A 143 -19.33 9.66 8.42
C ALA A 143 -19.72 10.99 7.74
N GLY A 144 -19.22 12.10 8.27
CA GLY A 144 -19.31 13.41 7.62
C GLY A 144 -18.28 13.51 6.49
N LEU A 145 -18.74 13.69 5.25
CA LEU A 145 -17.89 13.65 4.04
C LEU A 145 -17.94 14.95 3.24
N ASP A 146 -18.39 16.04 3.83
CA ASP A 146 -18.57 17.33 3.13
C ASP A 146 -17.24 17.81 2.54
N GLY A 147 -17.19 17.92 1.20
CA GLY A 147 -15.98 18.34 0.49
C GLY A 147 -14.84 17.35 0.48
N ALA A 148 -15.04 16.10 0.92
CA ALA A 148 -14.01 15.06 0.85
C ALA A 148 -13.74 14.62 -0.61
N ASP A 149 -12.48 14.35 -0.94
CA ASP A 149 -12.07 13.74 -2.22
C ASP A 149 -12.16 12.22 -2.15
N LEU A 150 -13.16 11.66 -2.80
CA LEU A 150 -13.45 10.22 -2.84
C LEU A 150 -13.07 9.59 -4.19
N SER A 151 -12.21 10.24 -4.97
CA SER A 151 -11.80 9.72 -6.28
C SER A 151 -11.01 8.41 -6.14
N ASP A 152 -11.20 7.52 -7.10
CA ASP A 152 -10.49 6.23 -7.21
C ASP A 152 -10.61 5.30 -5.98
N LEU A 153 -11.67 5.46 -5.16
CA LEU A 153 -11.91 4.57 -4.03
C LEU A 153 -12.02 3.10 -4.45
N LEU A 154 -11.28 2.22 -3.77
CA LEU A 154 -11.41 0.78 -3.92
C LEU A 154 -12.47 0.24 -2.95
N LYS A 155 -13.68 0.05 -3.46
CA LYS A 155 -14.80 -0.61 -2.74
C LYS A 155 -14.58 -2.13 -2.73
N ALA A 156 -15.47 -2.86 -2.07
CA ALA A 156 -15.51 -4.31 -2.20
C ALA A 156 -15.58 -4.71 -3.69
N PRO A 157 -14.80 -5.71 -4.12
CA PRO A 157 -14.84 -6.15 -5.52
C PRO A 157 -16.21 -6.72 -5.86
N ALA A 158 -16.59 -6.62 -7.12
CA ALA A 158 -17.75 -7.33 -7.64
C ALA A 158 -17.57 -8.84 -7.45
N THR A 159 -18.67 -9.57 -7.28
CA THR A 159 -18.65 -11.04 -7.17
C THR A 159 -18.05 -11.69 -8.42
N VAL A 160 -18.35 -11.11 -9.58
CA VAL A 160 -17.76 -11.47 -10.88
C VAL A 160 -17.39 -10.17 -11.58
N PHE A 161 -16.17 -10.09 -12.07
CA PHE A 161 -15.70 -8.99 -12.89
C PHE A 161 -15.76 -9.41 -14.36
N TYR A 162 -16.25 -8.52 -15.22
CA TYR A 162 -16.36 -8.74 -16.64
C TYR A 162 -15.46 -7.80 -17.41
N VAL A 163 -14.84 -8.32 -18.48
CA VAL A 163 -14.11 -7.56 -19.48
C VAL A 163 -14.72 -7.90 -20.84
N ASP A 164 -15.21 -6.91 -21.57
CA ASP A 164 -15.89 -7.09 -22.86
C ASP A 164 -16.98 -8.19 -22.82
N ASP A 165 -17.85 -8.13 -21.80
CA ASP A 165 -18.93 -9.08 -21.52
C ASP A 165 -18.48 -10.53 -21.19
N GLN A 166 -17.18 -10.77 -21.01
CA GLN A 166 -16.66 -12.07 -20.60
C GLN A 166 -16.24 -12.05 -19.13
N PRO A 167 -16.58 -13.09 -18.34
CA PRO A 167 -16.11 -13.19 -16.97
C PRO A 167 -14.59 -13.28 -16.90
N LEU A 168 -13.97 -12.55 -15.97
CA LEU A 168 -12.52 -12.52 -15.81
C LEU A 168 -11.93 -13.93 -15.61
N HIS A 169 -12.63 -14.82 -14.89
CA HIS A 169 -12.13 -16.18 -14.64
C HIS A 169 -12.01 -17.02 -15.92
N ASP A 170 -12.92 -16.83 -16.90
CA ASP A 170 -12.86 -17.52 -18.20
C ASP A 170 -11.69 -16.99 -19.02
N LEU A 171 -11.50 -15.66 -19.06
CA LEU A 171 -10.36 -15.04 -19.74
C LEU A 171 -9.00 -15.51 -19.18
N ILE A 172 -8.92 -15.71 -17.86
CA ILE A 172 -7.73 -16.26 -17.23
C ILE A 172 -7.54 -17.73 -17.60
N ALA A 173 -8.59 -18.54 -17.64
CA ALA A 173 -8.50 -19.94 -18.07
C ALA A 173 -8.07 -20.06 -19.52
N ASP A 174 -8.59 -19.23 -20.41
CA ASP A 174 -8.21 -19.17 -21.81
C ASP A 174 -6.74 -18.75 -22.00
N HIS A 175 -6.28 -17.77 -21.20
CA HIS A 175 -4.88 -17.35 -21.22
C HIS A 175 -3.94 -18.45 -20.72
N GLU A 176 -4.34 -19.19 -19.68
CA GLU A 176 -3.56 -20.36 -19.22
C GLU A 176 -3.46 -21.44 -20.31
N ALA A 177 -4.59 -21.76 -20.96
CA ALA A 177 -4.59 -22.71 -22.07
C ALA A 177 -3.68 -22.24 -23.23
N PHE A 178 -3.66 -20.94 -23.50
CA PHE A 178 -2.73 -20.33 -24.45
C PHE A 178 -1.27 -20.53 -24.04
N CYS A 179 -0.94 -20.25 -22.77
CA CYS A 179 0.41 -20.45 -22.24
C CYS A 179 0.83 -21.93 -22.27
N ASP A 180 -0.06 -22.84 -21.84
CA ASP A 180 0.21 -24.27 -21.73
C ASP A 180 0.41 -24.94 -23.09
N SER A 181 -0.30 -24.45 -24.09
CA SER A 181 -0.24 -24.99 -25.46
C SER A 181 0.77 -24.30 -26.36
N GLU A 182 1.55 -23.33 -25.86
CA GLU A 182 2.42 -22.47 -26.66
C GLU A 182 1.68 -21.74 -27.79
N GLY A 183 0.46 -21.25 -27.47
CA GLY A 183 -0.37 -20.51 -28.41
C GLY A 183 -1.24 -21.35 -29.35
N ARG A 184 -1.27 -22.68 -29.18
CA ARG A 184 -2.08 -23.57 -30.03
C ARG A 184 -3.53 -23.68 -29.60
N GLN A 185 -3.85 -23.40 -28.34
CA GLN A 185 -5.18 -23.41 -27.74
C GLN A 185 -5.37 -22.16 -26.85
N GLY A 186 -6.60 -21.78 -26.60
CA GLY A 186 -6.92 -20.61 -25.82
C GLY A 186 -6.62 -19.29 -26.54
N VAL A 187 -6.77 -18.19 -25.85
CA VAL A 187 -6.55 -16.84 -26.36
C VAL A 187 -5.73 -16.03 -25.35
N ALA A 188 -4.74 -15.30 -25.83
CA ALA A 188 -4.00 -14.36 -24.97
C ALA A 188 -4.96 -13.27 -24.48
N ALA A 189 -5.20 -13.24 -23.17
CA ALA A 189 -6.09 -12.23 -22.56
C ALA A 189 -5.50 -10.82 -22.68
N ARG A 190 -6.37 -9.80 -22.66
CA ARG A 190 -6.02 -8.38 -22.54
C ARG A 190 -6.80 -7.79 -21.38
N LEU A 191 -6.13 -7.53 -20.26
CA LEU A 191 -6.76 -7.29 -18.97
C LEU A 191 -6.31 -5.95 -18.37
N ALA A 192 -6.12 -4.94 -19.23
CA ALA A 192 -5.78 -3.58 -18.78
C ALA A 192 -6.88 -3.05 -17.83
N GLY A 193 -6.50 -2.54 -16.66
CA GLY A 193 -7.41 -1.97 -15.66
C GLY A 193 -8.35 -2.97 -15.00
N ALA A 194 -8.20 -4.29 -15.24
CA ALA A 194 -9.10 -5.30 -14.67
C ALA A 194 -8.94 -5.40 -13.15
N ASP A 195 -10.06 -5.57 -12.45
CA ASP A 195 -10.07 -5.84 -11.00
C ASP A 195 -10.00 -7.35 -10.74
N PHE A 196 -8.80 -7.85 -10.46
CA PHE A 196 -8.54 -9.25 -10.18
C PHE A 196 -9.05 -9.71 -8.81
N ARG A 197 -9.43 -8.80 -7.91
CA ARG A 197 -9.89 -9.12 -6.55
C ARG A 197 -11.19 -9.94 -6.52
N SER A 198 -11.93 -9.96 -7.64
CA SER A 198 -13.07 -10.87 -7.82
C SER A 198 -12.66 -12.35 -7.84
N LEU A 199 -11.40 -12.63 -8.13
CA LEU A 199 -10.81 -13.97 -8.04
C LEU A 199 -10.25 -14.18 -6.64
N ARG A 200 -10.43 -15.37 -6.06
CA ARG A 200 -9.96 -15.65 -4.69
C ARG A 200 -8.44 -15.64 -4.59
N HIS A 201 -7.76 -16.14 -5.60
CA HIS A 201 -6.29 -16.22 -5.68
C HIS A 201 -5.86 -16.57 -7.11
N LEU A 202 -4.59 -16.26 -7.40
CA LEU A 202 -3.92 -16.68 -8.65
C LEU A 202 -2.67 -17.53 -8.33
N ARG A 203 -2.66 -18.19 -7.17
CA ARG A 203 -1.53 -19.03 -6.73
C ARG A 203 -1.14 -20.02 -7.79
N SER A 204 0.16 -20.04 -8.12
CA SER A 204 0.79 -20.97 -9.08
C SER A 204 0.18 -20.98 -10.49
N ARG A 205 -0.70 -20.01 -10.84
CA ARG A 205 -1.26 -19.89 -12.18
C ARG A 205 -0.19 -19.56 -13.22
N ARG A 206 -0.41 -20.00 -14.45
CA ARG A 206 0.51 -19.80 -15.57
C ARG A 206 0.03 -18.64 -16.46
N LEU A 207 0.54 -17.45 -16.16
CA LEU A 207 0.10 -16.20 -16.77
C LEU A 207 1.27 -15.46 -17.44
N SER A 208 2.17 -16.22 -18.07
CA SER A 208 3.33 -15.66 -18.79
C SER A 208 2.86 -14.73 -19.91
N GLY A 209 3.48 -13.55 -20.00
CA GLY A 209 3.14 -12.55 -21.01
C GLY A 209 1.79 -11.89 -20.83
N LEU A 210 1.11 -12.04 -19.66
CA LEU A 210 -0.19 -11.41 -19.39
C LEU A 210 -0.11 -9.89 -19.55
N PRO A 211 -0.88 -9.26 -20.46
CA PRO A 211 -0.97 -7.81 -20.58
C PRO A 211 -2.10 -7.28 -19.68
N ALA A 212 -1.74 -6.81 -18.49
CA ALA A 212 -2.66 -6.30 -17.49
C ALA A 212 -2.21 -4.94 -16.89
N PRO A 213 -1.80 -3.94 -17.71
CA PRO A 213 -1.38 -2.66 -17.18
C PRO A 213 -2.53 -1.98 -16.42
N GLY A 214 -2.23 -1.31 -15.30
CA GLY A 214 -3.20 -0.62 -14.46
C GLY A 214 -4.19 -1.54 -13.72
N ALA A 215 -3.98 -2.86 -13.76
CA ALA A 215 -4.89 -3.81 -13.09
C ALA A 215 -4.76 -3.77 -11.57
N ILE A 216 -5.82 -4.21 -10.88
CA ILE A 216 -5.92 -4.18 -9.42
C ILE A 216 -5.76 -5.60 -8.88
N PHE A 217 -4.66 -5.82 -8.13
CA PHE A 217 -4.34 -7.07 -7.44
C PHE A 217 -4.28 -6.89 -5.92
N PHE A 218 -4.74 -5.77 -5.38
CA PHE A 218 -4.62 -5.43 -3.97
C PHE A 218 -4.93 -6.61 -3.03
N GLY A 219 -3.99 -6.96 -2.16
CA GLY A 219 -4.14 -7.98 -1.11
C GLY A 219 -4.28 -9.42 -1.60
N MET A 220 -4.09 -9.69 -2.88
CA MET A 220 -4.26 -11.03 -3.45
C MET A 220 -3.12 -11.99 -3.11
N ASP A 221 -3.46 -13.29 -3.05
CA ASP A 221 -2.49 -14.39 -2.98
C ASP A 221 -2.02 -14.77 -4.40
N LEU A 222 -0.81 -14.34 -4.74
CA LEU A 222 -0.13 -14.56 -6.01
C LEU A 222 1.11 -15.47 -5.86
N ARG A 223 1.17 -16.26 -4.78
CA ARG A 223 2.33 -17.12 -4.49
C ARG A 223 2.64 -18.06 -5.64
N GLY A 224 3.91 -18.05 -6.06
CA GLY A 224 4.39 -18.94 -7.11
C GLY A 224 3.75 -18.73 -8.49
N VAL A 225 3.00 -17.65 -8.70
CA VAL A 225 2.41 -17.31 -9.99
C VAL A 225 3.52 -17.15 -11.05
N GLN A 226 3.25 -17.57 -12.27
CA GLN A 226 4.18 -17.43 -13.39
C GLN A 226 3.72 -16.24 -14.26
N LEU A 227 4.44 -15.12 -14.13
CA LEU A 227 4.18 -13.84 -14.81
C LEU A 227 5.40 -13.40 -15.64
N GLN A 228 6.17 -14.37 -16.15
CA GLN A 228 7.34 -14.04 -16.96
C GLN A 228 6.93 -13.19 -18.18
N GLY A 229 7.59 -12.04 -18.35
CA GLY A 229 7.32 -11.14 -19.46
C GLY A 229 5.95 -10.45 -19.43
N ALA A 230 5.18 -10.57 -18.34
CA ALA A 230 3.90 -9.90 -18.19
C ALA A 230 4.05 -8.37 -18.17
N ASP A 231 3.04 -7.66 -18.65
CA ASP A 231 2.92 -6.21 -18.50
C ASP A 231 2.01 -5.89 -17.31
N LEU A 232 2.63 -5.49 -16.22
CA LEU A 232 2.02 -5.09 -14.96
C LEU A 232 2.32 -3.62 -14.65
N SER A 233 2.54 -2.80 -15.68
CA SER A 233 2.80 -1.38 -15.52
C SER A 233 1.62 -0.71 -14.81
N ASP A 234 1.92 0.20 -13.88
CA ASP A 234 0.95 1.00 -13.11
C ASP A 234 -0.09 0.16 -12.32
N CYS A 235 0.15 -1.14 -12.11
CA CYS A 235 -0.75 -2.00 -11.34
C CYS A 235 -0.78 -1.65 -9.85
N ASP A 236 -1.94 -1.84 -9.23
CA ASP A 236 -2.06 -1.85 -7.77
C ASP A 236 -1.75 -3.25 -7.22
N LEU A 237 -0.51 -3.44 -6.77
CA LEU A 237 -0.01 -4.66 -6.17
C LEU A 237 0.23 -4.49 -4.65
N ARG A 238 -0.40 -3.49 -4.02
CA ARG A 238 -0.26 -3.25 -2.58
C ARG A 238 -0.71 -4.47 -1.78
N LYS A 239 0.06 -4.82 -0.73
CA LYS A 239 -0.23 -5.95 0.17
C LYS A 239 -0.39 -7.31 -0.52
N THR A 240 0.04 -7.49 -1.76
CA THR A 240 0.00 -8.79 -2.45
C THR A 240 1.04 -9.75 -1.88
N ASP A 241 0.69 -11.02 -1.84
CA ASP A 241 1.63 -12.11 -1.51
C ASP A 241 2.21 -12.68 -2.81
N LEU A 242 3.38 -12.21 -3.19
CA LEU A 242 4.13 -12.60 -4.41
C LEU A 242 5.30 -13.56 -4.10
N ARG A 243 5.28 -14.23 -2.95
CA ARG A 243 6.37 -15.13 -2.56
C ARG A 243 6.61 -16.20 -3.61
N GLY A 244 7.87 -16.33 -4.01
CA GLY A 244 8.29 -17.30 -5.02
C GLY A 244 7.70 -17.06 -6.42
N ALA A 245 7.01 -15.97 -6.68
CA ALA A 245 6.47 -15.61 -7.99
C ALA A 245 7.59 -15.51 -9.04
N ASP A 246 7.32 -15.94 -10.26
CA ASP A 246 8.24 -15.78 -11.38
C ASP A 246 7.86 -14.55 -12.21
N LEU A 247 8.56 -13.46 -11.95
CA LEU A 247 8.39 -12.16 -12.58
C LEU A 247 9.55 -11.81 -13.54
N ARG A 248 10.34 -12.81 -13.97
CA ARG A 248 11.47 -12.58 -14.87
C ARG A 248 11.02 -11.89 -16.15
N GLY A 249 11.68 -10.77 -16.47
CA GLY A 249 11.35 -9.99 -17.66
C GLY A 249 9.99 -9.26 -17.61
N ALA A 250 9.28 -9.29 -16.48
CA ALA A 250 8.03 -8.56 -16.35
C ALA A 250 8.27 -7.04 -16.33
N ARG A 251 7.30 -6.28 -16.82
CA ARG A 251 7.25 -4.83 -16.74
C ARG A 251 6.39 -4.43 -15.54
N LEU A 252 6.99 -3.80 -14.55
CA LEU A 252 6.37 -3.30 -13.33
C LEU A 252 6.60 -1.78 -13.19
N THR A 253 6.83 -1.11 -14.31
CA THR A 253 7.08 0.34 -14.35
C THR A 253 5.90 1.08 -13.72
N GLY A 254 6.16 1.93 -12.71
CA GLY A 254 5.12 2.68 -12.01
C GLY A 254 4.19 1.86 -11.12
N ALA A 255 4.38 0.54 -11.01
CA ALA A 255 3.52 -0.31 -10.19
C ALA A 255 3.61 0.07 -8.70
N ASN A 256 2.47 -0.01 -8.00
CA ASN A 256 2.40 0.23 -6.56
C ASN A 256 2.50 -1.11 -5.81
N LEU A 257 3.66 -1.37 -5.20
CA LEU A 257 4.01 -2.59 -4.48
C LEU A 257 4.17 -2.33 -2.96
N ILE A 258 3.56 -1.25 -2.43
CA ILE A 258 3.64 -0.94 -1.00
C ILE A 258 3.22 -2.16 -0.19
N ARG A 259 4.13 -2.61 0.72
CA ARG A 259 3.92 -3.78 1.60
C ARG A 259 3.65 -5.10 0.87
N ALA A 260 4.00 -5.21 -0.41
CA ALA A 260 3.97 -6.50 -1.09
C ALA A 260 5.05 -7.45 -0.51
N ASP A 261 4.72 -8.72 -0.43
CA ASP A 261 5.65 -9.77 -0.01
C ASP A 261 6.25 -10.44 -1.26
N LEU A 262 7.47 -10.04 -1.61
CA LEU A 262 8.23 -10.55 -2.76
C LEU A 262 9.34 -11.52 -2.34
N ARG A 263 9.27 -12.09 -1.13
CA ARG A 263 10.31 -13.02 -0.67
C ARG A 263 10.49 -14.16 -1.66
N GLU A 264 11.76 -14.45 -1.99
CA GLU A 264 12.13 -15.52 -2.92
C GLU A 264 11.55 -15.33 -4.35
N ALA A 265 10.98 -14.17 -4.68
CA ALA A 265 10.51 -13.88 -6.03
C ALA A 265 11.66 -13.84 -7.03
N LYS A 266 11.38 -14.25 -8.27
CA LYS A 266 12.34 -14.22 -9.38
C LYS A 266 12.11 -12.97 -10.21
N LEU A 267 12.95 -11.96 -10.02
CA LEU A 267 12.94 -10.68 -10.71
C LEU A 267 14.14 -10.52 -11.67
N GLY A 268 14.87 -11.58 -11.91
CA GLY A 268 16.02 -11.58 -12.82
C GLY A 268 15.62 -11.48 -14.28
N PRO A 269 16.58 -11.55 -15.21
CA PRO A 269 16.29 -11.48 -16.63
C PRO A 269 15.64 -12.78 -17.15
N LEU A 270 14.74 -12.63 -18.12
CA LEU A 270 14.15 -13.72 -18.89
C LEU A 270 14.95 -13.90 -20.20
N ALA A 271 15.39 -15.12 -20.49
CA ALA A 271 15.98 -15.43 -21.78
C ALA A 271 14.88 -15.55 -22.85
N ILE A 272 15.02 -14.77 -23.94
CA ILE A 272 14.05 -14.71 -25.05
C ILE A 272 14.63 -15.19 -26.38
N GLY A 273 15.63 -16.06 -26.32
CA GLY A 273 16.33 -16.63 -27.47
C GLY A 273 17.53 -15.82 -27.96
N GLU A 274 18.40 -16.47 -28.73
CA GLU A 274 19.59 -15.87 -29.37
C GLU A 274 20.48 -15.01 -28.45
N GLY A 275 20.63 -15.41 -27.19
CA GLY A 275 21.41 -14.68 -26.19
C GLY A 275 20.79 -13.37 -25.73
N ARG A 276 19.57 -13.02 -26.16
CA ARG A 276 18.84 -11.84 -25.74
C ARG A 276 18.16 -12.08 -24.39
N LEU A 277 18.25 -11.06 -23.55
CA LEU A 277 17.66 -11.07 -22.20
C LEU A 277 16.64 -9.94 -22.09
N LEU A 278 15.42 -10.28 -21.67
CA LEU A 278 14.42 -9.31 -21.24
C LEU A 278 14.60 -9.09 -19.73
N ARG A 279 14.92 -7.87 -19.34
CA ARG A 279 15.14 -7.49 -17.93
C ARG A 279 13.82 -7.15 -17.26
N THR A 280 13.66 -7.51 -16.00
CA THR A 280 12.55 -7.05 -15.19
C THR A 280 12.69 -5.55 -14.97
N ASP A 281 11.61 -4.81 -15.19
CA ASP A 281 11.58 -3.35 -15.15
C ASP A 281 10.68 -2.86 -14.01
N LEU A 282 11.31 -2.37 -12.95
CA LEU A 282 10.68 -1.79 -11.76
C LEU A 282 10.93 -0.27 -11.69
N ASN A 283 11.24 0.37 -12.82
CA ASN A 283 11.48 1.81 -12.85
C ASN A 283 10.23 2.55 -12.34
N ARG A 284 10.42 3.54 -11.47
CA ARG A 284 9.36 4.34 -10.83
C ARG A 284 8.34 3.52 -10.01
N ALA A 285 8.61 2.24 -9.75
CA ALA A 285 7.75 1.43 -8.89
C ALA A 285 7.83 1.91 -7.42
N ASN A 286 6.71 1.88 -6.73
CA ASN A 286 6.66 2.17 -5.29
C ASN A 286 6.76 0.87 -4.50
N LEU A 287 7.94 0.59 -3.96
CA LEU A 287 8.27 -0.62 -3.18
C LEU A 287 8.39 -0.33 -1.67
N ARG A 288 7.81 0.77 -1.20
CA ARG A 288 7.90 1.14 0.21
C ARG A 288 7.39 0.03 1.10
N TYR A 289 8.21 -0.32 2.12
CA TYR A 289 7.90 -1.40 3.07
C TYR A 289 7.66 -2.79 2.43
N ALA A 290 7.97 -2.99 1.16
CA ALA A 290 7.92 -4.31 0.54
C ALA A 290 9.03 -5.24 1.11
N ASP A 291 8.77 -6.53 1.12
CA ASP A 291 9.76 -7.53 1.55
C ASP A 291 10.30 -8.28 0.33
N LEU A 292 11.54 -7.99 -0.06
CA LEU A 292 12.27 -8.65 -1.15
C LEU A 292 13.29 -9.66 -0.61
N SER A 293 13.24 -10.03 0.67
CA SER A 293 14.25 -10.91 1.28
C SER A 293 14.40 -12.21 0.49
N GLY A 294 15.62 -12.54 0.12
CA GLY A 294 15.94 -13.73 -0.69
C GLY A 294 15.50 -13.67 -2.16
N ALA A 295 14.93 -12.58 -2.63
CA ALA A 295 14.53 -12.44 -4.03
C ALA A 295 15.76 -12.38 -4.96
N ASN A 296 15.63 -12.91 -6.18
CA ASN A 296 16.62 -12.73 -7.22
C ASN A 296 16.22 -11.57 -8.13
N ALA A 297 16.79 -10.40 -7.90
CA ALA A 297 16.60 -9.19 -8.69
C ALA A 297 17.86 -8.83 -9.51
N SER A 298 18.69 -9.84 -9.83
CA SER A 298 19.88 -9.63 -10.63
C SER A 298 19.54 -8.98 -11.98
N ARG A 299 20.29 -7.94 -12.34
CA ARG A 299 20.11 -7.14 -13.56
C ARG A 299 18.73 -6.48 -13.71
N ALA A 300 17.85 -6.47 -12.70
CA ALA A 300 16.59 -5.74 -12.74
C ALA A 300 16.85 -4.22 -12.77
N ARG A 301 15.85 -3.47 -13.20
CA ARG A 301 15.89 -2.00 -13.28
C ARG A 301 15.04 -1.41 -12.18
N PHE A 302 15.62 -0.48 -11.40
CA PHE A 302 14.96 0.22 -10.30
C PHE A 302 15.17 1.73 -10.39
N LEU A 303 15.33 2.29 -11.59
CA LEU A 303 15.53 3.73 -11.74
C LEU A 303 14.29 4.48 -11.22
N GLU A 304 14.51 5.43 -10.32
CA GLU A 304 13.44 6.20 -9.66
C GLU A 304 12.45 5.33 -8.84
N ALA A 305 12.79 4.07 -8.53
CA ALA A 305 11.96 3.25 -7.67
C ALA A 305 12.13 3.68 -6.20
N ASP A 306 11.03 3.70 -5.44
CA ASP A 306 11.06 4.01 -4.01
C ASP A 306 11.15 2.74 -3.17
N LEU A 307 12.32 2.47 -2.60
CA LEU A 307 12.62 1.33 -1.75
C LEU A 307 12.64 1.70 -0.25
N SER A 308 12.10 2.86 0.14
CA SER A 308 12.12 3.31 1.53
C SER A 308 11.45 2.29 2.45
N GLY A 309 12.14 1.85 3.50
CA GLY A 309 11.65 0.84 4.42
C GLY A 309 11.52 -0.59 3.84
N ALA A 310 11.94 -0.82 2.60
CA ALA A 310 11.93 -2.17 2.01
C ALA A 310 12.97 -3.07 2.68
N LYS A 311 12.62 -4.36 2.80
CA LYS A 311 13.53 -5.38 3.32
C LYS A 311 14.27 -6.06 2.17
N LEU A 312 15.60 -5.98 2.20
CA LEU A 312 16.48 -6.49 1.15
C LEU A 312 17.43 -7.59 1.64
N ALA A 313 17.16 -8.23 2.78
CA ALA A 313 18.03 -9.24 3.35
C ALA A 313 18.21 -10.43 2.38
N GLY A 314 19.44 -10.68 1.94
CA GLY A 314 19.74 -11.77 1.00
C GLY A 314 19.20 -11.59 -0.43
N THR A 315 18.74 -10.40 -0.80
CA THR A 315 18.32 -10.09 -2.17
C THR A 315 19.54 -10.07 -3.10
N ASP A 316 19.47 -10.77 -4.22
CA ASP A 316 20.50 -10.70 -5.26
C ASP A 316 20.27 -9.49 -6.17
N LEU A 317 21.08 -8.46 -6.01
CA LEU A 317 21.03 -7.21 -6.80
C LEU A 317 22.22 -7.10 -7.80
N ARG A 318 22.93 -8.17 -8.10
CA ARG A 318 24.10 -8.12 -9.00
C ARG A 318 23.73 -7.59 -10.38
N GLY A 319 24.36 -6.48 -10.78
CA GLY A 319 24.10 -5.83 -12.07
C GLY A 319 22.73 -5.16 -12.18
N ALA A 320 22.00 -5.00 -11.08
CA ALA A 320 20.78 -4.20 -11.05
C ALA A 320 21.10 -2.70 -11.26
N GLU A 321 20.20 -1.98 -11.93
CA GLU A 321 20.28 -0.54 -12.12
C GLU A 321 19.51 0.15 -10.98
N LEU A 322 20.27 0.66 -10.00
CA LEU A 322 19.77 1.41 -8.83
C LEU A 322 20.40 2.80 -8.87
N ILE A 323 19.60 3.84 -8.61
CA ILE A 323 20.09 5.13 -8.14
C ILE A 323 19.65 5.21 -6.68
N LEU A 324 20.58 5.07 -5.77
CA LEU A 324 20.36 5.17 -4.32
C LEU A 324 20.39 6.64 -3.89
#